data_43d543834215b00cca6893727396e91a
#
_entry.id   43d543834215b00cca6893727396e91a
#
_cell.length_a   1.000
_cell.length_b   1.000
_cell.length_c   1.000
_cell.angle_alpha   90.00
_cell.angle_beta   90.00
_cell.angle_gamma   90.00
#
_symmetry.space_group_name_H-M   'P 1'
#
loop_
_entity.id
_entity.type
_entity.pdbx_description
1 polymer ?
#
loop_
_entity_poly.entity_id
_entity_poly.type
_entity_poly.pdbx_seq_one_letter_code
_entity_poly.pdbx_strand_id
1 'polypeptide(L)'
;MRWFERVIAAHRAVTPQVSHGKRLKSERYFVWQEDGAHDLEANDRHEELVITGVTDLFTRRDLDPWADALGEALSAQGIAWRLVSADYEEETGLWHYSWDWEVLDGGKNSD
;
A
#
# COMPACT_ATOMS: atom_id res chain seq x y z
N MET A 1 -0.59 1.82 -17.24
CA MET A 1 -0.38 0.90 -16.14
C MET A 1 -1.57 0.96 -15.22
N ARG A 2 -2.15 -0.18 -14.93
CA ARG A 2 -3.31 -0.21 -14.05
C ARG A 2 -2.88 0.12 -12.63
N TRP A 3 -3.83 0.57 -11.85
CA TRP A 3 -3.55 1.00 -10.49
C TRP A 3 -2.87 -0.10 -9.67
N PHE A 4 -3.35 -1.35 -9.81
CA PHE A 4 -2.79 -2.42 -8.99
C PHE A 4 -1.36 -2.77 -9.40
N GLU A 5 -1.01 -2.53 -10.65
CA GLU A 5 0.37 -2.77 -11.06
C GLU A 5 1.33 -1.80 -10.37
N ARG A 6 0.89 -0.55 -10.17
CA ARG A 6 1.72 0.43 -9.47
C ARG A 6 1.83 0.09 -7.99
N VAL A 7 0.73 -0.38 -7.40
CA VAL A 7 0.75 -0.79 -6.00
C VAL A 7 1.69 -1.97 -5.82
N ILE A 8 1.58 -2.97 -6.69
CA ILE A 8 2.45 -4.14 -6.62
C ILE A 8 3.90 -3.72 -6.80
N ALA A 9 4.17 -2.85 -7.77
CA ALA A 9 5.53 -2.42 -8.04
C ALA A 9 6.15 -1.71 -6.84
N ALA A 10 5.37 -0.88 -6.16
CA ALA A 10 5.87 -0.18 -4.99
C ALA A 10 6.30 -1.16 -3.90
N HIS A 11 5.45 -2.15 -3.63
CA HIS A 11 5.77 -3.11 -2.58
C HIS A 11 6.97 -3.97 -2.97
N ARG A 12 7.00 -4.42 -4.23
CA ARG A 12 8.08 -5.27 -4.66
C ARG A 12 9.41 -4.54 -4.80
N ALA A 13 9.37 -3.22 -4.88
CA ALA A 13 10.60 -2.46 -4.84
C ALA A 13 11.27 -2.58 -3.47
N VAL A 14 10.50 -2.92 -2.42
CA VAL A 14 11.06 -3.10 -1.10
C VAL A 14 11.44 -4.55 -0.86
N THR A 15 10.53 -5.48 -1.19
CA THR A 15 10.75 -6.89 -0.89
C THR A 15 9.82 -7.75 -1.72
N PRO A 16 10.22 -8.98 -2.06
CA PRO A 16 9.27 -9.92 -2.65
C PRO A 16 8.31 -10.55 -1.64
N GLN A 17 8.50 -10.28 -0.32
CA GLN A 17 7.64 -10.86 0.71
C GLN A 17 6.37 -10.03 0.83
N VAL A 18 5.47 -10.19 -0.11
CA VAL A 18 4.26 -9.38 -0.23
C VAL A 18 3.08 -10.28 -0.55
N SER A 19 1.95 -9.99 0.07
CA SER A 19 0.72 -10.72 -0.16
C SER A 19 -0.41 -9.75 -0.46
N HIS A 20 -1.34 -10.16 -1.28
CA HIS A 20 -2.55 -9.39 -1.54
C HIS A 20 -3.70 -10.02 -0.76
N GLY A 21 -4.16 -9.31 0.25
CA GLY A 21 -5.36 -9.67 0.97
C GLY A 21 -5.24 -10.73 2.04
N LYS A 22 -4.12 -11.46 2.09
CA LYS A 22 -4.00 -12.57 3.01
C LYS A 22 -2.78 -12.43 3.87
N ARG A 23 -2.95 -12.67 5.16
CA ARG A 23 -1.80 -12.71 6.06
C ARG A 23 -0.99 -13.96 5.77
N LEU A 24 0.32 -13.83 5.90
CA LEU A 24 1.23 -14.95 5.67
C LEU A 24 1.68 -15.50 7.01
N LYS A 25 2.24 -16.70 6.98
CA LYS A 25 2.86 -17.28 8.16
C LYS A 25 4.34 -16.94 8.16
N SER A 26 4.63 -15.66 8.05
CA SER A 26 5.98 -15.18 7.98
C SER A 26 6.15 -14.15 9.06
N GLU A 27 7.38 -13.88 9.44
CA GLU A 27 7.66 -12.92 10.48
C GLU A 27 8.13 -11.59 9.94
N ARG A 28 8.08 -11.42 8.61
CA ARG A 28 8.45 -10.14 8.02
C ARG A 28 7.86 -10.07 6.61
N TYR A 29 6.77 -9.33 6.44
CA TYR A 29 6.11 -9.23 5.14
C TYR A 29 5.11 -8.10 5.12
N PHE A 30 4.78 -7.67 3.89
CA PHE A 30 3.68 -6.74 3.66
C PHE A 30 2.45 -7.51 3.23
N VAL A 31 1.28 -7.00 3.62
CA VAL A 31 0.02 -7.41 2.99
C VAL A 31 -0.74 -6.16 2.64
N TRP A 32 -1.28 -6.08 1.43
CA TRP A 32 -2.01 -4.91 0.99
C TRP A 32 -3.38 -5.33 0.46
N GLN A 33 -4.30 -4.39 0.49
CA GLN A 33 -5.65 -4.68 0.03
C GLN A 33 -6.34 -3.36 -0.30
N GLU A 34 -7.01 -3.32 -1.44
CA GLU A 34 -7.88 -2.18 -1.75
C GLU A 34 -9.13 -2.30 -0.90
N ASP A 35 -9.64 -1.16 -0.47
CA ASP A 35 -10.81 -1.17 0.38
C ASP A 35 -11.90 -0.24 -0.10
N GLY A 36 -11.72 0.40 -1.24
CA GLY A 36 -12.76 1.26 -1.75
C GLY A 36 -12.33 1.96 -3.01
N ALA A 37 -13.28 2.66 -3.60
CA ALA A 37 -13.02 3.43 -4.79
C ALA A 37 -14.04 4.56 -4.84
N HIS A 38 -13.61 5.70 -5.39
CA HIS A 38 -14.54 6.78 -5.61
C HIS A 38 -14.09 7.59 -6.81
N ASP A 39 -15.03 8.31 -7.39
CA ASP A 39 -14.72 9.13 -8.55
C ASP A 39 -14.05 10.40 -8.13
N LEU A 40 -13.10 10.84 -8.92
CA LEU A 40 -12.54 12.14 -8.77
C LEU A 40 -13.20 13.01 -9.80
N GLU A 41 -14.05 13.93 -9.35
CA GLU A 41 -14.77 14.80 -10.26
C GLU A 41 -13.96 16.03 -10.52
N ALA A 42 -13.72 16.34 -11.75
CA ALA A 42 -12.97 17.50 -12.08
C ALA A 42 -13.56 18.12 -13.27
N ASN A 43 -14.09 19.32 -13.16
CA ASN A 43 -14.56 20.09 -14.28
C ASN A 43 -15.67 19.43 -15.02
N ASP A 44 -16.50 18.71 -14.37
CA ASP A 44 -17.61 18.08 -15.01
C ASP A 44 -17.26 17.18 -16.13
N ARG A 45 -16.00 16.77 -16.26
CA ARG A 45 -15.60 15.87 -17.28
C ARG A 45 -15.67 14.52 -16.70
N HIS A 46 -15.32 13.56 -17.48
CA HIS A 46 -15.31 12.30 -16.98
C HIS A 46 -14.32 12.22 -15.94
N GLU A 47 -14.44 11.38 -15.13
CA GLU A 47 -13.81 11.25 -13.98
C GLU A 47 -12.76 10.24 -13.98
N GLU A 48 -11.78 10.41 -13.15
CA GLU A 48 -10.85 9.37 -12.90
C GLU A 48 -11.29 8.66 -11.65
N LEU A 49 -11.01 7.39 -11.60
CA LEU A 49 -11.35 6.59 -10.46
C LEU A 49 -10.19 6.62 -9.47
N VAL A 50 -10.48 6.88 -8.22
CA VAL A 50 -9.50 6.85 -7.15
C VAL A 50 -9.72 5.57 -6.38
N ILE A 51 -8.68 4.75 -6.27
CA ILE A 51 -8.72 3.51 -5.51
C ILE A 51 -8.07 3.77 -4.18
N THR A 52 -8.73 3.40 -3.10
CA THR A 52 -8.16 3.52 -1.77
C THR A 52 -7.80 2.13 -1.26
N GLY A 53 -6.81 2.07 -0.41
CA GLY A 53 -6.41 0.80 0.15
C GLY A 53 -5.56 0.97 1.39
N VAL A 54 -5.16 -0.17 1.91
CA VAL A 54 -4.32 -0.21 3.10
C VAL A 54 -3.18 -1.18 2.85
N THR A 55 -2.08 -0.94 3.54
CA THR A 55 -0.96 -1.86 3.59
C THR A 55 -0.58 -2.05 5.03
N ASP A 56 -0.30 -3.28 5.40
CA ASP A 56 0.21 -3.61 6.71
C ASP A 56 1.57 -4.26 6.56
N LEU A 57 2.48 -3.92 7.46
CA LEU A 57 3.78 -4.57 7.58
C LEU A 57 3.80 -5.27 8.92
N PHE A 58 4.08 -6.56 8.90
CA PHE A 58 4.32 -7.32 10.11
C PHE A 58 5.78 -7.69 10.14
N THR A 59 6.46 -7.42 11.26
CA THR A 59 7.90 -7.66 11.33
C THR A 59 8.33 -7.81 12.78
N ARG A 60 9.33 -8.67 13.02
CA ARG A 60 9.94 -8.75 14.34
C ARG A 60 10.95 -7.64 14.56
N ARG A 61 11.31 -6.90 13.53
CA ARG A 61 12.34 -5.89 13.63
C ARG A 61 11.79 -4.60 14.17
N ASP A 62 12.36 -4.14 15.25
CA ASP A 62 12.05 -2.82 15.76
C ASP A 62 12.63 -1.79 14.78
N LEU A 63 11.86 -0.76 14.47
CA LEU A 63 12.27 0.30 13.55
C LEU A 63 12.75 -0.26 12.22
N ASP A 64 11.93 -1.13 11.65
CA ASP A 64 12.28 -1.83 10.42
C ASP A 64 12.43 -0.83 9.27
N PRO A 65 13.57 -0.82 8.58
CA PRO A 65 13.77 0.12 7.46
C PRO A 65 12.81 -0.13 6.30
N TRP A 66 12.15 -1.27 6.23
CA TRP A 66 11.13 -1.48 5.20
C TRP A 66 10.00 -0.47 5.32
N ALA A 67 9.74 0.03 6.53
CA ALA A 67 8.67 0.99 6.70
C ALA A 67 8.97 2.29 5.95
N ASP A 68 10.19 2.81 6.11
CA ASP A 68 10.57 4.01 5.37
C ASP A 68 10.66 3.74 3.88
N ALA A 69 11.17 2.58 3.52
CA ALA A 69 11.33 2.24 2.11
C ALA A 69 9.99 2.15 1.41
N LEU A 70 8.96 1.68 2.10
CA LEU A 70 7.64 1.60 1.48
C LEU A 70 7.10 2.98 1.15
N GLY A 71 7.24 3.94 2.06
CA GLY A 71 6.77 5.28 1.79
C GLY A 71 7.43 5.87 0.56
N GLU A 72 8.75 5.69 0.45
CA GLU A 72 9.47 6.19 -0.70
C GLU A 72 9.03 5.49 -1.97
N ALA A 73 8.79 4.19 -1.90
CA ALA A 73 8.39 3.42 -3.08
C ALA A 73 6.98 3.79 -3.53
N LEU A 74 6.08 4.02 -2.58
CA LEU A 74 4.72 4.46 -2.92
C LEU A 74 4.77 5.82 -3.60
N SER A 75 5.55 6.75 -3.06
CA SER A 75 5.69 8.07 -3.65
C SER A 75 6.29 7.99 -5.05
N ALA A 76 7.25 7.10 -5.26
CA ALA A 76 7.87 6.95 -6.56
C ALA A 76 6.88 6.47 -7.61
N GLN A 77 5.83 5.77 -7.18
CA GLN A 77 4.78 5.31 -8.07
C GLN A 77 3.63 6.31 -8.18
N GLY A 78 3.76 7.48 -7.58
CA GLY A 78 2.70 8.48 -7.64
C GLY A 78 1.52 8.15 -6.76
N ILE A 79 1.72 7.32 -5.75
CA ILE A 79 0.64 6.91 -4.86
C ILE A 79 0.70 7.77 -3.61
N ALA A 80 -0.41 8.39 -3.25
CA ALA A 80 -0.50 9.18 -2.03
C ALA A 80 -0.66 8.22 -0.85
N TRP A 81 -0.01 8.51 0.26
CA TRP A 81 -0.03 7.58 1.39
C TRP A 81 0.11 8.30 2.70
N ARG A 82 -0.27 7.60 3.77
CA ARG A 82 -0.15 8.12 5.12
C ARG A 82 0.08 6.94 6.04
N LEU A 83 1.07 7.06 6.93
CA LEU A 83 1.25 6.06 7.98
C LEU A 83 0.18 6.31 9.04
N VAL A 84 -0.58 5.28 9.36
CA VAL A 84 -1.71 5.39 10.27
C VAL A 84 -1.34 4.95 11.67
N SER A 85 -0.58 3.87 11.77
CA SER A 85 -0.24 3.33 13.08
C SER A 85 1.02 2.49 13.02
N ALA A 86 1.63 2.34 14.17
CA ALA A 86 2.80 1.48 14.33
C ALA A 86 2.75 0.98 15.76
N ASP A 87 2.41 -0.29 15.93
CA ASP A 87 2.17 -0.87 17.24
C ASP A 87 2.89 -2.20 17.39
N TYR A 88 3.26 -2.51 18.61
CA TYR A 88 3.84 -3.81 18.92
C TYR A 88 2.74 -4.74 19.42
N GLU A 89 2.65 -5.92 18.81
CA GLU A 89 1.65 -6.91 19.20
C GLU A 89 2.31 -7.91 20.13
N GLU A 90 1.94 -7.85 21.40
CA GLU A 90 2.61 -8.71 22.38
C GLU A 90 2.30 -10.17 22.16
N GLU A 91 1.12 -10.47 21.64
CA GLU A 91 0.73 -11.85 21.45
C GLU A 91 1.54 -12.55 20.39
N THR A 92 1.97 -11.82 19.37
CA THR A 92 2.71 -12.42 18.27
C THR A 92 4.19 -12.10 18.31
N GLY A 93 4.56 -11.06 19.05
CA GLY A 93 5.93 -10.60 19.07
C GLY A 93 6.28 -9.83 17.81
N LEU A 94 5.27 -9.32 17.08
CA LEU A 94 5.50 -8.62 15.83
C LEU A 94 5.14 -7.16 15.98
N TRP A 95 5.93 -6.30 15.32
CA TRP A 95 5.55 -4.92 15.11
C TRP A 95 4.59 -4.90 13.93
N HIS A 96 3.57 -4.05 14.02
CA HIS A 96 2.54 -3.95 13.01
C HIS A 96 2.42 -2.49 12.60
N TYR A 97 2.82 -2.18 11.38
CA TYR A 97 2.69 -0.85 10.79
C TYR A 97 1.53 -0.88 9.82
N SER A 98 0.81 0.22 9.72
CA SER A 98 -0.34 0.28 8.82
C SER A 98 -0.35 1.61 8.09
N TRP A 99 -0.59 1.57 6.79
CA TRP A 99 -0.68 2.74 5.92
C TRP A 99 -2.00 2.75 5.20
N ASP A 100 -2.55 3.95 5.01
CA ASP A 100 -3.61 4.18 4.03
C ASP A 100 -2.96 4.72 2.78
N TRP A 101 -3.49 4.38 1.61
CA TRP A 101 -3.01 4.96 0.37
C TRP A 101 -4.15 5.16 -0.61
N GLU A 102 -3.89 6.03 -1.59
CA GLU A 102 -4.81 6.30 -2.69
C GLU A 102 -4.04 6.34 -3.97
N VAL A 103 -4.59 5.74 -5.01
CA VAL A 103 -3.97 5.70 -6.30
C VAL A 103 -5.02 5.97 -7.36
N LEU A 104 -4.66 6.79 -8.34
CA LEU A 104 -5.54 7.01 -9.47
C LEU A 104 -5.44 5.84 -10.42
N ASP A 105 -6.59 5.34 -10.83
CA ASP A 105 -6.63 4.36 -11.90
C ASP A 105 -6.64 5.17 -13.17
N GLY A 106 -5.60 5.23 -13.90
CA GLY A 106 -5.50 6.03 -15.09
C GLY A 106 -6.64 5.81 -16.05
N GLY A 107 -7.54 4.92 -15.74
CA GLY A 107 -8.72 4.73 -16.52
C GLY A 107 -8.40 4.18 -17.87
N LYS A 108 -9.31 4.41 -18.78
CA LYS A 108 -9.14 3.85 -20.08
C LYS A 108 -8.09 4.57 -20.86
N ASN A 109 -7.59 5.68 -20.36
CA ASN A 109 -6.58 6.39 -21.09
C ASN A 109 -5.20 6.03 -20.67
N SER A 110 -5.04 5.09 -19.81
CA SER A 110 -3.75 4.85 -19.23
C SER A 110 -2.88 4.04 -20.10
N ASP A 111 -3.37 3.57 -21.18
CA ASP A 111 -2.53 2.79 -21.99
C ASP A 111 -2.35 3.26 -23.23
#